data_96a4daf6a27e815451266bd30207304d
#
_entry.id   96a4daf6a27e815451266bd30207304d
#
_cell.length_a   1.000
_cell.length_b   1.000
_cell.length_c   1.000
_cell.angle_alpha   90.00
_cell.angle_beta   90.00
_cell.angle_gamma   90.00
#
_symmetry.space_group_name_H-M   'P 1'
#
loop_
_entity.id
_entity.type
_entity.pdbx_description
1 polymer ?
#
loop_
_entity_poly.entity_id
_entity_poly.type
_entity_poly.pdbx_seq_one_letter_code
_entity_poly.pdbx_strand_id
1 'polypeptide(L)'
;MLAKTWGAEIHDIYGSSGDRQIARQLYKDARKLLDTAYADYPSYTTEHSERLKQYAAAKGKDLYAGPDKKENVKIILKTGLITPKIPEKVDIRIPLSAFLFSGSKDNFVSCLSNILPGQRISFEIPAVSAPEKAGDYQVVVTTPEGKKAAAKPMVLTAPVSETAYREYKNKRGALIAEKSARLTAKYAAAAVSACAVYDPNDAFKWLAAYAAFAASAKLIEASEYADVRYWGLLPNAVFQQSLFLKKGSYNGEIRSNGQKLKTFSFTVDESRPVLIDLNIPNS
;
A
#
# COMPACT_ATOMS: atom_id res chain seq x y z
N MET A 1 -4.85 -0.96 12.70
CA MET A 1 -5.99 -1.84 13.01
C MET A 1 -5.55 -3.25 13.38
N LEU A 2 -4.87 -4.03 12.52
CA LEU A 2 -4.43 -5.41 12.81
C LEU A 2 -3.72 -5.58 14.15
N ALA A 3 -2.77 -4.68 14.48
CA ALA A 3 -2.07 -4.73 15.77
C ALA A 3 -3.02 -4.64 16.98
N LYS A 4 -4.08 -3.83 16.89
CA LYS A 4 -5.09 -3.74 17.96
C LYS A 4 -5.96 -4.98 18.04
N THR A 5 -6.32 -5.58 16.90
CA THR A 5 -7.06 -6.84 16.86
C THR A 5 -6.25 -7.98 17.47
N TRP A 6 -4.96 -8.10 17.11
CA TRP A 6 -4.07 -9.12 17.65
C TRP A 6 -3.78 -8.91 19.15
N GLY A 7 -3.59 -7.65 19.57
CA GLY A 7 -3.47 -7.32 20.99
C GLY A 7 -4.71 -7.73 21.77
N ALA A 8 -5.91 -7.46 21.24
CA ALA A 8 -7.17 -7.87 21.84
C ALA A 8 -7.28 -9.38 21.99
N GLU A 9 -6.91 -10.15 20.95
CA GLU A 9 -6.93 -11.62 20.98
C GLU A 9 -5.94 -12.19 22.01
N ILE A 10 -4.76 -11.60 22.17
CA ILE A 10 -3.80 -12.02 23.19
C ILE A 10 -4.40 -11.84 24.57
N HIS A 11 -4.96 -10.68 24.88
CA HIS A 11 -5.60 -10.42 26.16
C HIS A 11 -6.85 -11.29 26.39
N ASP A 12 -7.61 -11.59 25.35
CA ASP A 12 -8.77 -12.50 25.45
C ASP A 12 -8.33 -13.92 25.79
N ILE A 13 -7.21 -14.40 25.24
CA ILE A 13 -6.65 -15.73 25.53
C ILE A 13 -6.20 -15.83 26.99
N TYR A 14 -5.50 -14.82 27.54
CA TYR A 14 -5.06 -14.82 28.92
C TYR A 14 -6.21 -14.75 29.95
N GLY A 15 -7.31 -14.11 29.62
CA GLY A 15 -8.62 -14.30 30.23
C GLY A 15 -8.82 -13.82 31.66
N SER A 16 -7.95 -13.01 32.26
CA SER A 16 -8.25 -12.32 33.50
C SER A 16 -9.36 -11.27 33.29
N SER A 17 -10.01 -10.80 34.37
CA SER A 17 -11.04 -9.75 34.25
C SER A 17 -10.48 -8.45 33.67
N GLY A 18 -9.24 -8.09 34.02
CA GLY A 18 -8.52 -6.95 33.47
C GLY A 18 -8.18 -7.14 31.99
N ASP A 19 -7.68 -8.31 31.62
CA ASP A 19 -7.36 -8.65 30.23
C ASP A 19 -8.59 -8.57 29.32
N ARG A 20 -9.76 -9.03 29.80
CA ARG A 20 -11.01 -8.93 29.04
C ARG A 20 -11.43 -7.49 28.81
N GLN A 21 -11.23 -6.59 29.77
CA GLN A 21 -11.50 -5.15 29.57
C GLN A 21 -10.58 -4.54 28.53
N ILE A 22 -9.28 -4.86 28.57
CA ILE A 22 -8.29 -4.41 27.59
C ILE A 22 -8.64 -4.95 26.19
N ALA A 23 -8.96 -6.24 26.07
CA ALA A 23 -9.37 -6.85 24.82
C ALA A 23 -10.57 -6.13 24.20
N ARG A 24 -11.59 -5.84 24.98
CA ARG A 24 -12.79 -5.09 24.54
C ARG A 24 -12.42 -3.70 24.03
N GLN A 25 -11.59 -2.97 24.76
CA GLN A 25 -11.20 -1.64 24.33
C GLN A 25 -10.42 -1.69 23.03
N LEU A 26 -9.50 -2.65 22.89
CA LEU A 26 -8.72 -2.82 21.66
C LEU A 26 -9.60 -3.21 20.44
N TYR A 27 -10.63 -4.06 20.63
CA TYR A 27 -11.60 -4.35 19.55
C TYR A 27 -12.44 -3.12 19.17
N LYS A 28 -12.89 -2.33 20.15
CA LYS A 28 -13.60 -1.06 19.89
C LYS A 28 -12.72 -0.09 19.11
N ASP A 29 -11.46 0.04 19.50
CA ASP A 29 -10.52 0.92 18.85
C ASP A 29 -10.21 0.45 17.42
N ALA A 30 -10.05 -0.86 17.20
CA ALA A 30 -9.86 -1.44 15.88
C ALA A 30 -11.05 -1.13 14.96
N ARG A 31 -12.28 -1.28 15.47
CA ARG A 31 -13.50 -0.92 14.76
C ARG A 31 -13.55 0.57 14.43
N LYS A 32 -13.28 1.43 15.42
CA LYS A 32 -13.26 2.88 15.20
C LYS A 32 -12.26 3.29 14.13
N LEU A 33 -11.06 2.70 14.12
CA LEU A 33 -10.06 2.95 13.07
C LEU A 33 -10.56 2.56 11.68
N LEU A 34 -11.32 1.45 11.57
CA LEU A 34 -11.92 1.05 10.30
C LEU A 34 -13.00 2.04 9.86
N ASP A 35 -13.90 2.42 10.77
CA ASP A 35 -14.98 3.37 10.48
C ASP A 35 -14.40 4.73 10.04
N THR A 36 -13.35 5.23 10.70
CA THR A 36 -12.64 6.45 10.31
C THR A 36 -11.97 6.31 8.94
N ALA A 37 -11.25 5.21 8.72
CA ALA A 37 -10.59 4.97 7.43
C ALA A 37 -11.60 4.90 6.27
N TYR A 38 -12.82 4.40 6.51
CA TYR A 38 -13.87 4.36 5.49
C TYR A 38 -14.51 5.73 5.23
N ALA A 39 -14.65 6.55 6.27
CA ALA A 39 -15.14 7.92 6.11
C ALA A 39 -14.17 8.77 5.30
N ASP A 40 -12.87 8.67 5.62
CA ASP A 40 -11.82 9.46 4.95
C ASP A 40 -11.47 8.92 3.56
N TYR A 41 -11.57 7.60 3.37
CA TYR A 41 -11.17 6.92 2.14
C TYR A 41 -12.20 5.85 1.73
N PRO A 42 -13.38 6.23 1.21
CA PRO A 42 -14.44 5.26 0.82
C PRO A 42 -13.96 4.23 -0.20
N SER A 43 -13.00 4.60 -1.05
CA SER A 43 -12.40 3.71 -2.05
C SER A 43 -11.57 2.55 -1.46
N TYR A 44 -11.21 2.62 -0.18
CA TYR A 44 -10.55 1.53 0.55
C TYR A 44 -11.54 0.52 1.14
N THR A 45 -12.84 0.78 1.05
CA THR A 45 -13.87 -0.17 1.47
C THR A 45 -13.85 -1.37 0.53
N THR A 46 -13.30 -2.47 1.00
CA THR A 46 -13.26 -3.73 0.28
C THR A 46 -14.14 -4.75 0.99
N GLU A 47 -14.55 -5.82 0.29
CA GLU A 47 -15.21 -6.95 0.91
C GLU A 47 -14.42 -7.49 2.12
N HIS A 48 -13.09 -7.47 2.01
CA HIS A 48 -12.19 -7.92 3.08
C HIS A 48 -12.22 -7.00 4.31
N SER A 49 -12.26 -5.70 4.12
CA SER A 49 -12.34 -4.75 5.23
C SER A 49 -13.70 -4.82 5.93
N GLU A 50 -14.78 -5.09 5.20
CA GLU A 50 -16.09 -5.36 5.79
C GLU A 50 -16.12 -6.68 6.58
N ARG A 51 -15.53 -7.75 6.05
CA ARG A 51 -15.36 -9.01 6.80
C ARG A 51 -14.57 -8.82 8.09
N LEU A 52 -13.49 -8.03 8.05
CA LEU A 52 -12.67 -7.75 9.22
C LEU A 52 -13.43 -6.89 10.26
N LYS A 53 -14.25 -5.95 9.81
CA LYS A 53 -15.15 -5.16 10.67
C LYS A 53 -16.19 -6.07 11.34
N GLN A 54 -16.79 -6.99 10.60
CA GLN A 54 -17.72 -7.99 11.14
C GLN A 54 -17.03 -8.92 12.13
N TYR A 55 -15.82 -9.39 11.83
CA TYR A 55 -15.01 -10.19 12.74
C TYR A 55 -14.73 -9.47 14.05
N ALA A 56 -14.23 -8.21 13.99
CA ALA A 56 -13.98 -7.42 15.19
C ALA A 56 -15.26 -7.15 16.01
N ALA A 57 -16.40 -6.96 15.33
CA ALA A 57 -17.69 -6.78 15.98
C ALA A 57 -18.21 -8.07 16.65
N ALA A 58 -18.07 -9.20 15.98
CA ALA A 58 -18.42 -10.52 16.51
C ALA A 58 -17.58 -10.85 17.75
N LYS A 59 -16.26 -10.70 17.67
CA LYS A 59 -15.35 -10.94 18.80
C LYS A 59 -15.64 -10.02 19.99
N GLY A 60 -16.03 -8.77 19.75
CA GLY A 60 -16.46 -7.85 20.82
C GLY A 60 -17.71 -8.31 21.57
N LYS A 61 -18.57 -9.17 20.96
CA LYS A 61 -19.75 -9.77 21.58
C LYS A 61 -19.41 -11.10 22.28
N ASP A 62 -18.60 -11.92 21.66
CA ASP A 62 -18.27 -13.29 22.13
C ASP A 62 -17.36 -13.32 23.36
N LEU A 63 -16.73 -12.20 23.72
CA LEU A 63 -15.97 -12.05 24.97
C LEU A 63 -16.78 -12.38 26.25
N TYR A 64 -18.12 -12.51 26.14
CA TYR A 64 -19.00 -12.85 27.24
C TYR A 64 -19.59 -14.26 27.16
N ALA A 65 -19.43 -14.95 26.06
CA ALA A 65 -19.95 -16.31 25.88
C ALA A 65 -19.01 -17.33 26.54
N GLY A 66 -18.99 -17.37 27.86
CA GLY A 66 -18.47 -18.45 28.68
C GLY A 66 -17.01 -18.92 28.54
N PRO A 67 -16.43 -19.57 29.57
CA PRO A 67 -15.04 -19.97 29.60
C PRO A 67 -14.66 -21.13 28.65
N ASP A 68 -15.63 -21.80 28.02
CA ASP A 68 -15.39 -23.14 27.49
C ASP A 68 -14.87 -23.26 26.05
N LYS A 69 -14.70 -22.15 25.32
CA LYS A 69 -14.21 -22.20 23.91
C LYS A 69 -13.30 -21.04 23.55
N LYS A 70 -12.23 -20.83 24.30
CA LYS A 70 -11.21 -19.86 23.93
C LYS A 70 -10.32 -20.42 22.83
N GLU A 71 -10.26 -19.71 21.69
CA GLU A 71 -9.31 -20.02 20.63
C GLU A 71 -7.88 -19.89 21.17
N ASN A 72 -7.14 -20.98 21.16
CA ASN A 72 -5.79 -21.09 21.74
C ASN A 72 -4.69 -21.31 20.70
N VAL A 73 -5.05 -21.43 19.42
CA VAL A 73 -4.10 -21.53 18.30
C VAL A 73 -4.42 -20.45 17.29
N LYS A 74 -3.42 -19.64 16.95
CA LYS A 74 -3.52 -18.65 15.89
C LYS A 74 -2.54 -18.97 14.78
N ILE A 75 -3.04 -19.03 13.56
CA ILE A 75 -2.24 -19.29 12.36
C ILE A 75 -2.27 -18.04 11.50
N ILE A 76 -1.09 -17.53 11.19
CA ILE A 76 -0.86 -16.41 10.27
C ILE A 76 -0.21 -16.98 9.02
N LEU A 77 -0.76 -16.66 7.87
CA LEU A 77 -0.23 -17.03 6.57
C LEU A 77 0.10 -15.77 5.78
N LYS A 78 1.34 -15.64 5.37
CA LYS A 78 1.85 -14.60 4.47
C LYS A 78 2.04 -15.22 3.09
N THR A 79 1.50 -14.59 2.05
CA THR A 79 1.53 -15.14 0.69
C THR A 79 2.08 -14.13 -0.30
N GLY A 80 2.83 -14.61 -1.29
CA GLY A 80 3.42 -13.80 -2.35
C GLY A 80 4.36 -12.70 -1.84
N LEU A 81 4.78 -11.86 -2.76
CA LEU A 81 5.55 -10.65 -2.47
C LEU A 81 4.76 -9.42 -2.91
N ILE A 82 4.97 -8.31 -2.23
CA ILE A 82 4.33 -7.03 -2.58
C ILE A 82 4.66 -6.63 -4.01
N THR A 83 3.66 -6.12 -4.72
CA THR A 83 3.83 -5.60 -6.07
C THR A 83 4.86 -4.46 -6.08
N PRO A 84 5.90 -4.53 -6.93
CA PRO A 84 6.95 -3.53 -6.99
C PRO A 84 6.43 -2.17 -7.47
N LYS A 85 7.09 -1.11 -7.02
CA LYS A 85 6.94 0.21 -7.63
C LYS A 85 7.75 0.24 -8.92
N ILE A 86 7.15 0.77 -9.97
CA ILE A 86 7.77 0.97 -11.27
C ILE A 86 7.71 2.45 -11.66
N PRO A 87 8.64 2.98 -12.47
CA PRO A 87 8.54 4.33 -12.97
C PRO A 87 7.42 4.41 -14.04
N GLU A 88 6.49 5.35 -13.86
CA GLU A 88 5.50 5.72 -14.87
C GLU A 88 5.90 7.06 -15.49
N LYS A 89 6.12 7.07 -16.80
CA LYS A 89 6.42 8.27 -17.55
C LYS A 89 5.16 9.08 -17.81
N VAL A 90 5.21 10.36 -17.49
CA VAL A 90 4.12 11.34 -17.70
C VAL A 90 4.64 12.44 -18.59
N ASP A 91 3.93 12.71 -19.69
CA ASP A 91 4.21 13.79 -20.61
C ASP A 91 3.13 14.85 -20.50
N ILE A 92 3.48 16.08 -20.23
CA ILE A 92 2.57 17.22 -20.15
C ILE A 92 3.00 18.32 -21.13
N ARG A 93 2.00 19.06 -21.64
CA ARG A 93 2.25 20.30 -22.36
C ARG A 93 2.08 21.47 -21.40
N ILE A 94 3.06 22.34 -21.35
CA ILE A 94 2.92 23.56 -20.59
C ILE A 94 2.45 24.66 -21.53
N PRO A 95 1.30 25.29 -21.27
CA PRO A 95 0.83 26.40 -22.08
C PRO A 95 1.76 27.61 -21.90
N LEU A 96 1.98 28.36 -22.97
CA LEU A 96 2.80 29.58 -22.93
C LEU A 96 2.34 30.55 -21.85
N SER A 97 1.04 30.63 -21.60
CA SER A 97 0.44 31.46 -20.55
C SER A 97 0.96 31.16 -19.14
N ALA A 98 1.46 29.95 -18.88
CA ALA A 98 2.04 29.60 -17.58
C ALA A 98 3.37 30.32 -17.28
N PHE A 99 4.00 30.88 -18.31
CA PHE A 99 5.26 31.63 -18.23
C PHE A 99 5.06 33.14 -18.30
N LEU A 100 3.85 33.62 -18.60
CA LEU A 100 3.56 35.05 -18.71
C LEU A 100 3.17 35.58 -17.33
N PHE A 101 3.92 36.59 -16.89
CA PHE A 101 3.64 37.34 -15.67
C PHE A 101 3.04 38.68 -16.02
N SER A 102 2.23 39.21 -15.12
CA SER A 102 1.71 40.58 -15.26
C SER A 102 2.86 41.58 -15.41
N GLY A 103 2.90 42.33 -16.52
CA GLY A 103 3.98 43.26 -16.82
C GLY A 103 5.17 42.71 -17.60
N SER A 104 5.04 41.50 -18.19
CA SER A 104 6.06 40.94 -19.10
C SER A 104 6.28 41.89 -20.29
N LYS A 105 7.57 42.18 -20.58
CA LYS A 105 7.95 43.03 -21.73
C LYS A 105 7.78 42.26 -23.05
N ASP A 106 7.55 42.96 -24.15
CA ASP A 106 7.35 42.37 -25.48
C ASP A 106 8.52 41.47 -25.91
N ASN A 107 9.75 41.87 -25.61
CA ASN A 107 10.95 41.05 -25.88
C ASN A 107 10.94 39.70 -25.11
N PHE A 108 10.41 39.69 -23.91
CA PHE A 108 10.29 38.43 -23.13
C PHE A 108 9.24 37.51 -23.75
N VAL A 109 8.09 38.01 -24.15
CA VAL A 109 7.05 37.26 -24.85
C VAL A 109 7.56 36.68 -26.17
N SER A 110 8.30 37.54 -26.94
CA SER A 110 8.94 37.12 -28.20
C SER A 110 9.98 36.04 -27.95
N CYS A 111 10.83 36.18 -26.95
CA CYS A 111 11.77 35.14 -26.55
C CYS A 111 11.08 33.80 -26.22
N LEU A 112 10.09 33.82 -25.36
CA LEU A 112 9.34 32.60 -24.97
C LEU A 112 8.71 31.91 -26.17
N SER A 113 8.11 32.69 -27.09
CA SER A 113 7.50 32.17 -28.30
C SER A 113 8.51 31.48 -29.23
N ASN A 114 9.75 31.87 -29.19
CA ASN A 114 10.83 31.31 -30.01
C ASN A 114 11.55 30.12 -29.35
N ILE A 115 11.70 30.12 -28.01
CA ILE A 115 12.43 29.03 -27.32
C ILE A 115 11.51 27.90 -26.80
N LEU A 116 10.20 28.15 -26.65
CA LEU A 116 9.23 27.18 -26.08
C LEU A 116 8.23 26.57 -27.07
N PRO A 117 8.33 26.65 -28.39
CA PRO A 117 7.26 26.18 -29.28
C PRO A 117 7.01 24.68 -29.07
N GLY A 118 5.85 24.34 -28.53
CA GLY A 118 5.42 22.95 -28.38
C GLY A 118 6.19 22.13 -27.34
N GLN A 119 6.89 22.75 -26.41
CA GLN A 119 7.65 22.05 -25.38
C GLN A 119 6.78 21.09 -24.58
N ARG A 120 7.17 19.83 -24.56
CA ARG A 120 6.62 18.80 -23.69
C ARG A 120 7.61 18.59 -22.55
N ILE A 121 7.09 18.51 -21.34
CA ILE A 121 7.88 18.14 -20.17
C ILE A 121 7.55 16.68 -19.86
N SER A 122 8.60 15.86 -19.83
CA SER A 122 8.53 14.48 -19.43
C SER A 122 9.09 14.33 -18.02
N PHE A 123 8.40 13.57 -17.19
CA PHE A 123 8.88 13.21 -15.84
C PHE A 123 8.34 11.86 -15.43
N GLU A 124 8.90 11.28 -14.40
CA GLU A 124 8.46 10.00 -13.87
C GLU A 124 7.79 10.16 -12.52
N ILE A 125 6.74 9.39 -12.30
CA ILE A 125 6.11 9.20 -10.98
C ILE A 125 6.22 7.72 -10.58
N PRO A 126 6.29 7.41 -9.26
CA PRO A 126 6.22 6.03 -8.82
C PRO A 126 4.81 5.48 -9.06
N ALA A 127 4.71 4.41 -9.81
CA ALA A 127 3.49 3.68 -10.07
C ALA A 127 3.51 2.31 -9.40
N VAL A 128 2.34 1.76 -9.13
CA VAL A 128 2.17 0.39 -8.63
C VAL A 128 1.28 -0.35 -9.63
N SER A 129 1.73 -1.49 -10.13
CA SER A 129 0.94 -2.33 -11.02
C SER A 129 -0.26 -2.93 -10.28
N ALA A 130 -1.31 -3.29 -11.02
CA ALA A 130 -2.44 -4.01 -10.44
C ALA A 130 -1.92 -5.33 -9.82
N PRO A 131 -2.22 -5.60 -8.55
CA PRO A 131 -1.80 -6.82 -7.90
C PRO A 131 -2.58 -8.01 -8.42
N GLU A 132 -1.98 -9.20 -8.32
CA GLU A 132 -2.72 -10.43 -8.48
C GLU A 132 -3.75 -10.59 -7.36
N LYS A 133 -4.89 -11.17 -7.69
CA LYS A 133 -5.94 -11.42 -6.72
C LYS A 133 -5.43 -12.42 -5.68
N ALA A 134 -5.60 -12.10 -4.41
CA ALA A 134 -5.27 -13.01 -3.33
C ALA A 134 -6.10 -14.31 -3.46
N GLY A 135 -5.43 -15.46 -3.35
CA GLY A 135 -6.07 -16.77 -3.43
C GLY A 135 -6.95 -17.09 -2.23
N ASP A 136 -7.73 -18.15 -2.35
CA ASP A 136 -8.49 -18.70 -1.24
C ASP A 136 -7.68 -19.81 -0.57
N TYR A 137 -7.48 -19.69 0.74
CA TYR A 137 -6.69 -20.64 1.53
C TYR A 137 -7.54 -21.30 2.59
N GLN A 138 -7.23 -22.55 2.88
CA GLN A 138 -7.83 -23.34 3.94
C GLN A 138 -6.73 -23.94 4.82
N VAL A 139 -6.92 -23.90 6.12
CA VAL A 139 -6.11 -24.67 7.07
C VAL A 139 -6.83 -25.95 7.43
N VAL A 140 -6.10 -27.05 7.36
CA VAL A 140 -6.57 -28.39 7.81
C VAL A 140 -5.60 -28.86 8.89
N VAL A 141 -6.13 -29.24 10.05
CA VAL A 141 -5.36 -29.75 11.19
C VAL A 141 -5.78 -31.18 11.50
N THR A 142 -4.80 -32.05 11.66
CA THR A 142 -5.00 -33.47 12.00
C THR A 142 -4.17 -33.85 13.23
N THR A 143 -4.60 -34.89 13.93
CA THR A 143 -3.76 -35.55 14.95
C THR A 143 -2.64 -36.33 14.26
N PRO A 144 -1.59 -36.80 14.99
CA PRO A 144 -0.54 -37.64 14.42
C PRO A 144 -1.06 -38.93 13.77
N GLU A 145 -2.18 -39.46 14.27
CA GLU A 145 -2.85 -40.64 13.74
C GLU A 145 -3.69 -40.34 12.48
N GLY A 146 -3.65 -39.08 11.99
CA GLY A 146 -4.39 -38.69 10.78
C GLY A 146 -5.85 -38.31 11.01
N LYS A 147 -6.36 -38.30 12.25
CA LYS A 147 -7.76 -37.92 12.51
C LYS A 147 -7.90 -36.38 12.38
N LYS A 148 -8.89 -35.94 11.62
CA LYS A 148 -9.19 -34.52 11.42
C LYS A 148 -9.63 -33.86 12.72
N ALA A 149 -8.88 -32.84 13.15
CA ALA A 149 -9.16 -32.03 14.33
C ALA A 149 -9.88 -30.73 13.95
N ALA A 150 -9.48 -30.07 12.87
CA ALA A 150 -10.12 -28.87 12.36
C ALA A 150 -9.93 -28.74 10.84
N ALA A 151 -10.85 -28.03 10.17
CA ALA A 151 -10.67 -27.53 8.82
C ALA A 151 -11.48 -26.25 8.69
N LYS A 152 -10.80 -25.11 8.42
CA LYS A 152 -11.45 -23.80 8.33
C LYS A 152 -10.83 -22.97 7.20
N PRO A 153 -11.62 -22.14 6.51
CA PRO A 153 -11.08 -21.17 5.57
C PRO A 153 -10.24 -20.15 6.34
N MET A 154 -9.16 -19.67 5.72
CA MET A 154 -8.38 -18.58 6.26
C MET A 154 -8.99 -17.24 5.87
N VAL A 155 -8.98 -16.29 6.78
CA VAL A 155 -9.55 -14.96 6.58
C VAL A 155 -8.44 -14.01 6.12
N LEU A 156 -8.64 -13.37 4.97
CA LEU A 156 -7.74 -12.32 4.49
C LEU A 156 -7.83 -11.10 5.43
N THR A 157 -6.72 -10.75 6.08
CA THR A 157 -6.67 -9.67 7.07
C THR A 157 -5.93 -8.44 6.58
N ALA A 158 -4.98 -8.61 5.64
CA ALA A 158 -4.27 -7.50 5.04
C ALA A 158 -3.94 -7.77 3.56
N PRO A 159 -4.70 -7.19 2.63
CA PRO A 159 -4.37 -7.20 1.20
C PRO A 159 -3.33 -6.09 0.91
N VAL A 160 -2.05 -6.38 1.19
CA VAL A 160 -0.99 -5.36 1.20
C VAL A 160 -0.78 -4.73 -0.17
N SER A 161 -0.63 -5.55 -1.22
CA SER A 161 -0.44 -5.05 -2.59
C SER A 161 -1.67 -4.32 -3.11
N GLU A 162 -2.87 -4.81 -2.82
CA GLU A 162 -4.11 -4.15 -3.23
C GLU A 162 -4.25 -2.77 -2.56
N THR A 163 -3.91 -2.68 -1.28
CA THR A 163 -3.91 -1.41 -0.54
C THR A 163 -2.92 -0.42 -1.17
N ALA A 164 -1.68 -0.87 -1.45
CA ALA A 164 -0.67 -0.04 -2.09
C ALA A 164 -1.10 0.45 -3.48
N TYR A 165 -1.72 -0.43 -4.27
CA TYR A 165 -2.24 -0.10 -5.61
C TYR A 165 -3.38 0.93 -5.54
N ARG A 166 -4.33 0.77 -4.61
CA ARG A 166 -5.44 1.71 -4.42
C ARG A 166 -4.94 3.07 -3.95
N GLU A 167 -4.01 3.08 -3.01
CA GLU A 167 -3.37 4.31 -2.55
C GLU A 167 -2.68 5.06 -3.70
N TYR A 168 -1.92 4.34 -4.53
CA TYR A 168 -1.33 4.91 -5.73
C TYR A 168 -2.40 5.51 -6.65
N LYS A 169 -3.46 4.77 -6.98
CA LYS A 169 -4.55 5.27 -7.85
C LYS A 169 -5.19 6.54 -7.30
N ASN A 170 -5.44 6.60 -6.01
CA ASN A 170 -6.05 7.76 -5.37
C ASN A 170 -5.11 8.98 -5.37
N LYS A 171 -3.82 8.77 -5.17
CA LYS A 171 -2.82 9.84 -5.11
C LYS A 171 -2.21 10.22 -6.46
N ARG A 172 -2.42 9.41 -7.50
CA ARG A 172 -1.80 9.61 -8.82
C ARG A 172 -2.03 11.02 -9.39
N GLY A 173 -3.27 11.49 -9.35
CA GLY A 173 -3.61 12.83 -9.84
C GLY A 173 -2.88 13.94 -9.07
N ALA A 174 -2.83 13.84 -7.74
CA ALA A 174 -2.12 14.79 -6.89
C ALA A 174 -0.59 14.76 -7.14
N LEU A 175 -0.01 13.57 -7.30
CA LEU A 175 1.42 13.43 -7.62
C LEU A 175 1.77 14.06 -8.98
N ILE A 176 0.94 13.87 -9.99
CA ILE A 176 1.09 14.51 -11.30
C ILE A 176 0.98 16.02 -11.16
N ALA A 177 -0.04 16.53 -10.46
CA ALA A 177 -0.25 17.96 -10.29
C ALA A 177 0.90 18.63 -9.53
N GLU A 178 1.38 18.04 -8.43
CA GLU A 178 2.49 18.53 -7.63
C GLU A 178 3.79 18.59 -8.46
N LYS A 179 4.15 17.48 -9.13
CA LYS A 179 5.35 17.44 -9.98
C LYS A 179 5.23 18.41 -11.15
N SER A 180 4.07 18.49 -11.79
CA SER A 180 3.83 19.44 -12.88
C SER A 180 4.01 20.86 -12.45
N ALA A 181 3.45 21.27 -11.31
CA ALA A 181 3.61 22.63 -10.78
C ALA A 181 5.07 22.96 -10.47
N ARG A 182 5.79 22.04 -9.79
CA ARG A 182 7.21 22.20 -9.48
C ARG A 182 8.06 22.30 -10.73
N LEU A 183 7.82 21.46 -11.73
CA LEU A 183 8.54 21.50 -13.00
C LEU A 183 8.25 22.77 -13.78
N THR A 184 6.99 23.19 -13.85
CA THR A 184 6.61 24.44 -14.50
C THR A 184 7.39 25.62 -13.89
N ALA A 185 7.53 25.68 -12.57
CA ALA A 185 8.31 26.71 -11.89
C ALA A 185 9.81 26.65 -12.26
N LYS A 186 10.41 25.45 -12.31
CA LYS A 186 11.82 25.27 -12.73
C LYS A 186 12.03 25.69 -14.19
N TYR A 187 11.13 25.30 -15.08
CA TYR A 187 11.20 25.69 -16.49
C TYR A 187 10.98 27.20 -16.68
N ALA A 188 10.07 27.81 -15.89
CA ALA A 188 9.89 29.25 -15.91
C ALA A 188 11.17 29.99 -15.49
N ALA A 189 11.83 29.54 -14.42
CA ALA A 189 13.11 30.10 -13.99
C ALA A 189 14.19 29.95 -15.07
N ALA A 190 14.30 28.80 -15.71
CA ALA A 190 15.23 28.56 -16.81
C ALA A 190 14.92 29.44 -18.02
N ALA A 191 13.65 29.65 -18.37
CA ALA A 191 13.22 30.51 -19.45
C ALA A 191 13.54 31.99 -19.16
N VAL A 192 13.29 32.46 -17.93
CA VAL A 192 13.67 33.86 -17.50
C VAL A 192 15.16 34.09 -17.66
N SER A 193 15.97 33.12 -17.18
CA SER A 193 17.44 33.23 -17.27
C SER A 193 17.93 33.23 -18.73
N ALA A 194 17.36 32.36 -19.57
CA ALA A 194 17.71 32.29 -20.99
C ALA A 194 17.26 33.54 -21.75
N CYS A 195 16.08 34.08 -21.45
CA CYS A 195 15.56 35.29 -22.12
C CYS A 195 16.29 36.58 -21.67
N ALA A 196 17.01 36.53 -20.58
CA ALA A 196 17.83 37.73 -20.16
C ALA A 196 18.90 38.10 -21.18
N VAL A 197 19.40 37.14 -21.96
CA VAL A 197 20.43 37.39 -23.02
C VAL A 197 19.82 37.46 -24.43
N TYR A 198 18.51 37.27 -24.57
CA TYR A 198 17.84 37.23 -25.85
C TYR A 198 17.72 38.60 -26.51
N ASP A 199 18.04 38.68 -27.80
CA ASP A 199 17.82 39.84 -28.65
C ASP A 199 17.28 39.36 -30.01
N PRO A 200 16.08 39.82 -30.42
CA PRO A 200 15.46 39.35 -31.66
C PRO A 200 16.24 39.77 -32.91
N ASN A 201 17.08 40.82 -32.83
CA ASN A 201 17.86 41.35 -33.94
C ASN A 201 19.29 40.77 -34.02
N ASP A 202 19.67 39.94 -33.04
CA ASP A 202 21.00 39.32 -32.96
C ASP A 202 20.85 37.78 -32.94
N ALA A 203 21.14 37.17 -34.08
CA ALA A 203 21.04 35.71 -34.25
C ALA A 203 21.93 34.93 -33.27
N PHE A 204 23.06 35.51 -32.86
CA PHE A 204 23.94 34.85 -31.92
C PHE A 204 23.36 34.82 -30.50
N LYS A 205 22.77 35.92 -30.07
CA LYS A 205 22.08 36.00 -28.76
C LYS A 205 20.82 35.14 -28.74
N TRP A 206 20.10 35.06 -29.86
CA TRP A 206 18.98 34.16 -29.97
C TRP A 206 19.40 32.70 -29.80
N LEU A 207 20.48 32.30 -30.52
CA LEU A 207 21.01 30.91 -30.44
C LEU A 207 21.53 30.60 -29.02
N ALA A 208 22.20 31.55 -28.38
CA ALA A 208 22.69 31.43 -27.00
C ALA A 208 21.55 31.25 -26.00
N ALA A 209 20.47 32.03 -26.12
CA ALA A 209 19.27 31.87 -25.29
C ALA A 209 18.62 30.50 -25.45
N TYR A 210 18.46 30.03 -26.69
CA TYR A 210 17.94 28.73 -26.99
C TYR A 210 18.81 27.59 -26.40
N ALA A 211 20.13 27.66 -26.61
CA ALA A 211 21.07 26.66 -26.10
C ALA A 211 21.07 26.60 -24.56
N ALA A 212 21.06 27.77 -23.91
CA ALA A 212 20.99 27.87 -22.45
C ALA A 212 19.70 27.27 -21.90
N PHE A 213 18.55 27.54 -22.52
CA PHE A 213 17.27 26.95 -22.15
C PHE A 213 17.28 25.43 -22.36
N ALA A 214 17.71 24.95 -23.53
CA ALA A 214 17.74 23.53 -23.86
C ALA A 214 18.65 22.72 -22.90
N ALA A 215 19.82 23.29 -22.53
CA ALA A 215 20.71 22.67 -21.56
C ALA A 215 20.05 22.59 -20.16
N SER A 216 19.42 23.68 -19.73
CA SER A 216 18.69 23.74 -18.45
C SER A 216 17.53 22.76 -18.42
N ALA A 217 16.75 22.66 -19.51
CA ALA A 217 15.63 21.75 -19.66
C ALA A 217 16.09 20.28 -19.50
N LYS A 218 17.19 19.89 -20.16
CA LYS A 218 17.77 18.56 -20.01
C LYS A 218 18.25 18.25 -18.60
N LEU A 219 18.86 19.20 -17.92
CA LEU A 219 19.27 19.03 -16.52
C LEU A 219 18.08 18.88 -15.58
N ILE A 220 16.99 19.63 -15.81
CA ILE A 220 15.75 19.51 -15.06
C ILE A 220 15.15 18.11 -15.27
N GLU A 221 15.01 17.66 -16.51
CA GLU A 221 14.48 16.32 -16.83
C GLU A 221 15.35 15.22 -16.20
N ALA A 222 16.67 15.33 -16.31
CA ALA A 222 17.61 14.37 -15.74
C ALA A 222 17.57 14.29 -14.20
N SER A 223 16.99 15.29 -13.51
CA SER A 223 16.85 15.31 -12.06
C SER A 223 15.52 14.72 -11.56
N GLU A 224 14.58 14.41 -12.45
CA GLU A 224 13.17 14.10 -12.11
C GLU A 224 12.83 12.62 -12.26
N TYR A 225 13.58 11.77 -11.58
CA TYR A 225 13.28 10.35 -11.50
C TYR A 225 12.15 10.03 -10.51
N ALA A 226 11.50 8.91 -10.72
CA ALA A 226 10.56 8.35 -9.75
C ALA A 226 11.32 7.72 -8.56
N ASP A 227 10.85 7.97 -7.36
CA ASP A 227 11.30 7.19 -6.19
C ASP A 227 10.57 5.85 -6.16
N VAL A 228 11.20 4.84 -6.74
CA VAL A 228 10.67 3.47 -6.82
C VAL A 228 11.11 2.57 -5.67
N ARG A 229 11.73 3.13 -4.63
CA ARG A 229 12.10 2.36 -3.45
C ARG A 229 10.84 1.80 -2.78
N TYR A 230 10.88 0.53 -2.43
CA TYR A 230 9.79 -0.18 -1.75
C TYR A 230 10.35 -1.31 -0.88
N TRP A 231 9.53 -1.78 0.04
CA TRP A 231 9.91 -2.88 0.93
C TRP A 231 9.56 -4.23 0.28
N GLY A 232 10.43 -4.73 -0.60
CA GLY A 232 10.21 -5.94 -1.39
C GLY A 232 10.03 -7.24 -0.60
N LEU A 233 10.32 -7.23 0.70
CA LEU A 233 10.11 -8.39 1.59
C LEU A 233 8.70 -8.44 2.20
N LEU A 234 7.86 -7.42 1.98
CA LEU A 234 6.47 -7.46 2.43
C LEU A 234 5.69 -8.52 1.63
N PRO A 235 4.77 -9.25 2.28
CA PRO A 235 3.89 -10.18 1.57
C PRO A 235 2.88 -9.43 0.70
N ASN A 236 2.41 -10.09 -0.37
CA ASN A 236 1.28 -9.61 -1.15
C ASN A 236 0.00 -9.52 -0.30
N ALA A 237 -0.24 -10.55 0.50
CA ALA A 237 -1.40 -10.62 1.39
C ALA A 237 -1.09 -11.38 2.68
N VAL A 238 -1.83 -11.05 3.74
CA VAL A 238 -1.76 -11.74 5.03
C VAL A 238 -3.14 -12.29 5.37
N PHE A 239 -3.18 -13.58 5.67
CA PHE A 239 -4.37 -14.29 6.12
C PHE A 239 -4.20 -14.73 7.56
N GLN A 240 -5.31 -14.91 8.26
CA GLN A 240 -5.30 -15.48 9.59
C GLN A 240 -6.45 -16.47 9.81
N GLN A 241 -6.25 -17.40 10.73
CA GLN A 241 -7.29 -18.24 11.28
C GLN A 241 -6.98 -18.57 12.73
N SER A 242 -8.00 -18.49 13.57
CA SER A 242 -7.91 -18.90 14.97
C SER A 242 -8.68 -20.20 15.17
N LEU A 243 -8.12 -21.08 15.99
CA LEU A 243 -8.68 -22.41 16.29
C LEU A 243 -8.69 -22.64 17.80
N PHE A 244 -9.66 -23.44 18.25
CA PHE A 244 -9.60 -24.09 19.55
C PHE A 244 -9.23 -25.56 19.37
N LEU A 245 -8.12 -25.99 20.00
CA LEU A 245 -7.64 -27.35 19.99
C LEU A 245 -7.35 -27.80 21.42
N LYS A 246 -7.61 -29.07 21.73
CA LYS A 246 -7.23 -29.69 23.00
C LYS A 246 -5.71 -29.83 23.09
N LYS A 247 -5.19 -30.04 24.29
CA LYS A 247 -3.79 -30.38 24.49
C LYS A 247 -3.38 -31.59 23.66
N GLY A 248 -2.26 -31.48 22.95
CA GLY A 248 -1.75 -32.57 22.10
C GLY A 248 -0.86 -32.08 20.98
N SER A 249 -0.29 -33.02 20.23
CA SER A 249 0.50 -32.75 19.02
C SER A 249 -0.41 -32.80 17.79
N TYR A 250 -0.10 -31.95 16.81
CA TYR A 250 -0.92 -31.79 15.60
C TYR A 250 -0.05 -31.59 14.37
N ASN A 251 -0.56 -32.05 13.23
CA ASN A 251 -0.05 -31.72 11.91
C ASN A 251 -1.01 -30.79 11.22
N GLY A 252 -0.50 -29.70 10.65
CA GLY A 252 -1.26 -28.72 9.91
C GLY A 252 -0.90 -28.72 8.43
N GLU A 253 -1.86 -28.43 7.58
CA GLU A 253 -1.70 -28.23 6.15
C GLU A 253 -2.38 -26.94 5.72
N ILE A 254 -1.71 -26.14 4.90
CA ILE A 254 -2.33 -25.06 4.14
C ILE A 254 -2.67 -25.61 2.77
N ARG A 255 -3.90 -25.42 2.36
CA ARG A 255 -4.41 -25.81 1.04
C ARG A 255 -5.00 -24.61 0.29
N SER A 256 -4.85 -24.60 -1.03
CA SER A 256 -5.55 -23.70 -1.93
C SER A 256 -6.08 -24.52 -3.11
N ASN A 257 -7.34 -24.32 -3.49
CA ASN A 257 -8.02 -25.08 -4.55
C ASN A 257 -7.86 -26.60 -4.43
N GLY A 258 -7.86 -27.12 -3.18
CA GLY A 258 -7.65 -28.53 -2.89
C GLY A 258 -6.20 -29.00 -2.89
N GLN A 259 -5.27 -28.25 -3.44
CA GLN A 259 -3.85 -28.57 -3.45
C GLN A 259 -3.20 -28.23 -2.10
N LYS A 260 -2.33 -29.11 -1.64
CA LYS A 260 -1.50 -28.88 -0.46
C LYS A 260 -0.29 -28.01 -0.82
N LEU A 261 -0.18 -26.86 -0.18
CA LEU A 261 0.89 -25.89 -0.43
C LEU A 261 1.99 -25.98 0.63
N LYS A 262 1.63 -26.20 1.90
CA LYS A 262 2.58 -26.21 3.00
C LYS A 262 2.09 -27.12 4.12
N THR A 263 3.03 -27.80 4.78
CA THR A 263 2.81 -28.59 6.00
C THR A 263 3.60 -28.00 7.15
N PHE A 264 3.11 -28.19 8.37
CA PHE A 264 3.74 -27.81 9.60
C PHE A 264 3.26 -28.71 10.74
N SER A 265 4.03 -28.78 11.82
CA SER A 265 3.64 -29.52 13.03
C SER A 265 3.77 -28.61 14.24
N PHE A 266 2.90 -28.79 15.22
CA PHE A 266 2.90 -27.99 16.43
C PHE A 266 2.29 -28.77 17.60
N THR A 267 2.57 -28.30 18.82
CA THR A 267 2.00 -28.85 20.03
C THR A 267 1.21 -27.80 20.76
N VAL A 268 0.02 -28.15 21.21
CA VAL A 268 -0.86 -27.31 22.03
C VAL A 268 -0.67 -27.71 23.49
N ASP A 269 -0.34 -26.72 24.31
CA ASP A 269 -0.31 -26.83 25.75
C ASP A 269 -1.48 -26.03 26.36
N GLU A 270 -1.98 -26.42 27.52
CA GLU A 270 -3.07 -25.69 28.18
C GLU A 270 -2.61 -24.33 28.77
N SER A 271 -1.31 -24.19 28.98
CA SER A 271 -0.74 -23.02 29.65
C SER A 271 -0.43 -21.83 28.73
N ARG A 272 -0.30 -22.05 27.41
CA ARG A 272 0.18 -21.03 26.45
C ARG A 272 -0.56 -21.10 25.13
N PRO A 273 -0.93 -19.94 24.56
CA PRO A 273 -1.44 -19.89 23.20
C PRO A 273 -0.33 -20.20 22.20
N VAL A 274 -0.68 -20.87 21.12
CA VAL A 274 0.22 -21.22 20.02
C VAL A 274 0.05 -20.23 18.88
N LEU A 275 1.13 -19.57 18.49
CA LEU A 275 1.20 -18.73 17.30
C LEU A 275 2.04 -19.44 16.23
N ILE A 276 1.45 -19.62 15.06
CA ILE A 276 2.09 -20.25 13.90
C ILE A 276 2.18 -19.20 12.80
N ASP A 277 3.40 -18.83 12.42
CA ASP A 277 3.67 -17.86 11.35
C ASP A 277 4.24 -18.59 10.12
N LEU A 278 3.52 -18.56 9.03
CA LEU A 278 3.82 -19.26 7.80
C LEU A 278 4.04 -18.28 6.66
N ASN A 279 5.00 -18.59 5.79
CA ASN A 279 5.28 -17.82 4.59
C ASN A 279 5.27 -18.74 3.36
N ILE A 280 4.54 -18.32 2.31
CA ILE A 280 4.49 -18.96 0.98
C ILE A 280 4.79 -17.88 -0.05
N PRO A 281 6.08 -17.63 -0.38
CA PRO A 281 6.49 -16.48 -1.21
C PRO A 281 6.07 -16.60 -2.68
N ASN A 282 5.80 -17.79 -3.17
CA ASN A 282 5.52 -18.09 -4.58
C ASN A 282 4.11 -18.64 -4.78
N SER A 283 3.12 -18.08 -4.14
CA SER A 283 1.72 -18.52 -4.27
C SER A 283 0.92 -17.54 -5.11
#